data_499ee7ae391cee85b43de356b137dfc3
#
_entry.id   499ee7ae391cee85b43de356b137dfc3
#
_cell.length_a   1.000
_cell.length_b   1.000
_cell.length_c   1.000
_cell.angle_alpha   90.00
_cell.angle_beta   90.00
_cell.angle_gamma   90.00
#
_symmetry.space_group_name_H-M   'P 1'
#
loop_
_entity.id
_entity.type
_entity.pdbx_description
1 polymer ?
#
loop_
_entity_poly.entity_id
_entity_poly.type
_entity_poly.pdbx_seq_one_letter_code
_entity_poly.pdbx_strand_id
1 'polypeptide(L)'
;IMNNIYEDIAKRTQGDIYIGVVGPVRTGKSTFIRRFMETLVLPNIENDFKRERTKDEIPQSGSGRTIMTVEPKFVPADGVEIKIKDTVSLKVRMVDCVGYIVDGALGHEEDGKQRLVSTPWSKEAMTFEKAAEIGTKKVIKDHSTIGIVIITDGSVTGIERSSYIIPEERVIKELKSLKKPFAVVLNTKHPNSEDTKFLRKDLEEKYDVPIIPMDVDKMDEEDIEEVMETVLYDFPLGEIGRASCRERV
;
A
#
# COMPACT_ATOMS: atom_id res chain seq x y z
N ILE A 1 2.53 1.44 24.22
CA ILE A 1 2.31 0.37 23.22
C ILE A 1 2.93 0.80 21.88
N MET A 2 2.68 2.02 21.41
CA MET A 2 3.14 2.59 20.15
C MET A 2 4.65 2.45 19.86
N ASN A 3 5.52 2.72 20.84
CA ASN A 3 6.98 2.60 20.64
C ASN A 3 7.42 1.18 20.26
N ASN A 4 6.72 0.18 20.76
CA ASN A 4 7.11 -1.22 20.55
C ASN A 4 6.88 -1.68 19.10
N ILE A 5 5.77 -1.24 18.47
CA ILE A 5 5.42 -1.64 17.09
C ILE A 5 6.47 -1.12 16.11
N TYR A 6 6.78 0.16 16.16
CA TYR A 6 7.75 0.77 15.23
C TYR A 6 9.17 0.29 15.49
N GLU A 7 9.55 0.06 16.76
CA GLU A 7 10.84 -0.56 17.09
C GLU A 7 10.97 -1.98 16.53
N ASP A 8 9.91 -2.77 16.63
CA ASP A 8 9.90 -4.14 16.11
C ASP A 8 9.94 -4.17 14.58
N ILE A 9 9.21 -3.28 13.92
CA ILE A 9 9.27 -3.11 12.47
C ILE A 9 10.68 -2.67 12.07
N ALA A 10 11.26 -1.67 12.75
CA ALA A 10 12.61 -1.20 12.47
C ALA A 10 13.65 -2.32 12.58
N LYS A 11 13.57 -3.17 13.60
CA LYS A 11 14.46 -4.32 13.76
C LYS A 11 14.30 -5.33 12.63
N ARG A 12 13.07 -5.60 12.18
CA ARG A 12 12.78 -6.58 11.12
C ARG A 12 13.15 -6.08 9.73
N THR A 13 13.11 -4.78 9.49
CA THR A 13 13.42 -4.13 8.22
C THR A 13 14.79 -3.48 8.16
N GLN A 14 15.60 -3.62 9.23
CA GLN A 14 16.89 -2.94 9.38
C GLN A 14 16.80 -1.40 9.29
N GLY A 15 15.67 -0.84 9.68
CA GLY A 15 15.40 0.60 9.68
C GLY A 15 14.85 1.14 8.36
N ASP A 16 14.83 0.37 7.29
CA ASP A 16 14.31 0.77 5.98
C ASP A 16 12.90 0.21 5.74
N ILE A 17 11.90 1.08 5.75
CA ILE A 17 10.51 0.70 5.49
C ILE A 17 10.08 1.21 4.11
N TYR A 18 10.01 0.31 3.15
CA TYR A 18 9.50 0.59 1.81
C TYR A 18 8.12 -0.02 1.66
N ILE A 19 7.09 0.85 1.68
CA ILE A 19 5.69 0.45 1.70
C ILE A 19 5.13 0.47 0.28
N GLY A 20 4.85 -0.70 -0.28
CA GLY A 20 4.13 -0.83 -1.54
C GLY A 20 2.63 -0.73 -1.30
N VAL A 21 1.99 0.35 -1.78
CA VAL A 21 0.54 0.52 -1.69
C VAL A 21 -0.09 0.03 -2.98
N VAL A 22 -0.76 -1.10 -2.91
CA VAL A 22 -1.25 -1.85 -4.06
C VAL A 22 -2.77 -2.11 -3.94
N GLY A 23 -3.36 -2.60 -5.01
CA GLY A 23 -4.81 -2.88 -5.03
C GLY A 23 -5.40 -2.56 -6.41
N PRO A 24 -6.69 -2.81 -6.61
CA PRO A 24 -7.38 -2.39 -7.82
C PRO A 24 -7.32 -0.88 -8.01
N VAL A 25 -7.55 -0.41 -9.24
CA VAL A 25 -7.61 1.04 -9.51
C VAL A 25 -8.76 1.69 -8.73
N ARG A 26 -8.61 2.97 -8.38
CA ARG A 26 -9.65 3.80 -7.75
C ARG A 26 -10.07 3.37 -6.33
N THR A 27 -9.32 2.50 -5.67
CA THR A 27 -9.62 2.07 -4.29
C THR A 27 -9.17 3.07 -3.22
N GLY A 28 -8.44 4.14 -3.58
CA GLY A 28 -7.97 5.15 -2.63
C GLY A 28 -6.49 4.99 -2.23
N LYS A 29 -5.67 4.31 -3.05
CA LYS A 29 -4.23 4.13 -2.79
C LYS A 29 -3.47 5.44 -2.57
N SER A 30 -3.60 6.38 -3.51
CA SER A 30 -2.93 7.69 -3.40
C SER A 30 -3.47 8.52 -2.22
N THR A 31 -4.74 8.36 -1.86
CA THR A 31 -5.33 8.97 -0.66
C THR A 31 -4.70 8.39 0.61
N PHE A 32 -4.55 7.06 0.66
CA PHE A 32 -3.86 6.39 1.77
C PHE A 32 -2.43 6.89 1.92
N ILE A 33 -1.66 6.96 0.83
CA ILE A 33 -0.29 7.48 0.84
C ILE A 33 -0.27 8.91 1.36
N ARG A 34 -1.14 9.79 0.84
CA ARG A 34 -1.24 11.17 1.30
C ARG A 34 -1.49 11.26 2.80
N ARG A 35 -2.52 10.57 3.30
CA ARG A 35 -2.89 10.58 4.71
C ARG A 35 -1.79 10.01 5.61
N PHE A 36 -1.17 8.90 5.20
CA PHE A 36 -0.04 8.32 5.92
C PHE A 36 1.14 9.30 6.03
N MET A 37 1.49 9.95 4.91
CA MET A 37 2.57 10.94 4.88
C MET A 37 2.24 12.17 5.73
N GLU A 38 1.03 12.71 5.65
CA GLU A 38 0.59 13.88 6.40
C GLU A 38 0.50 13.60 7.91
N THR A 39 0.02 12.42 8.30
CA THR A 39 -0.27 12.07 9.70
C THR A 39 0.96 11.54 10.43
N LEU A 40 1.74 10.65 9.79
CA LEU A 40 2.88 10.01 10.46
C LEU A 40 4.24 10.55 10.01
N VAL A 41 4.45 10.75 8.72
CA VAL A 41 5.80 11.01 8.20
C VAL A 41 6.20 12.48 8.38
N LEU A 42 5.42 13.42 7.85
CA LEU A 42 5.75 14.85 7.91
C LEU A 42 5.97 15.38 9.34
N PRO A 43 5.14 15.05 10.34
CA PRO A 43 5.33 15.52 11.70
C PRO A 43 6.65 15.04 12.34
N ASN A 44 7.14 13.89 11.90
CA ASN A 44 8.32 13.22 12.46
C ASN A 44 9.63 13.47 11.65
N ILE A 45 9.62 14.38 10.69
CA ILE A 45 10.83 14.86 9.99
C ILE A 45 11.43 16.02 10.78
N GLU A 46 12.64 15.84 11.32
CA GLU A 46 13.31 16.87 12.11
C GLU A 46 13.78 18.08 11.27
N ASN A 47 14.21 17.84 10.04
CA ASN A 47 14.75 18.88 9.17
C ASN A 47 13.65 19.58 8.36
N ASP A 48 13.44 20.87 8.58
CA ASP A 48 12.39 21.66 7.93
C ASP A 48 12.48 21.67 6.41
N PHE A 49 13.69 21.77 5.85
CA PHE A 49 13.88 21.74 4.40
C PHE A 49 13.49 20.38 3.79
N LYS A 50 13.88 19.29 4.45
CA LYS A 50 13.46 17.94 4.04
C LYS A 50 11.95 17.78 4.17
N ARG A 51 11.34 18.35 5.21
CA ARG A 51 9.88 18.29 5.41
C ARG A 51 9.13 18.99 4.29
N GLU A 52 9.50 20.21 3.92
CA GLU A 52 8.86 20.94 2.82
C GLU A 52 9.06 20.21 1.48
N ARG A 53 10.26 19.75 1.17
CA ARG A 53 10.50 18.94 -0.03
C ARG A 53 9.64 17.69 -0.06
N THR A 54 9.55 16.94 1.04
CA THR A 54 8.72 15.74 1.13
C THR A 54 7.24 16.06 0.92
N LYS A 55 6.76 17.19 1.46
CA LYS A 55 5.38 17.65 1.28
C LYS A 55 5.05 17.92 -0.19
N ASP A 56 5.97 18.50 -0.95
CA ASP A 56 5.78 18.76 -2.39
C ASP A 56 5.68 17.46 -3.23
N GLU A 57 6.26 16.36 -2.74
CA GLU A 57 6.24 15.06 -3.43
C GLU A 57 4.98 14.24 -3.14
N ILE A 58 4.16 14.63 -2.16
CA ILE A 58 2.94 13.90 -1.78
C ILE A 58 1.91 13.94 -2.93
N PRO A 59 1.32 12.80 -3.30
CA PRO A 59 0.33 12.76 -4.36
C PRO A 59 -0.92 13.54 -3.98
N GLN A 60 -1.37 14.40 -4.89
CA GLN A 60 -2.65 15.06 -4.75
C GLN A 60 -3.77 14.07 -5.12
N SER A 61 -4.78 13.96 -4.27
CA SER A 61 -5.95 13.11 -4.55
C SER A 61 -6.68 13.61 -5.77
N GLY A 62 -6.56 12.88 -6.88
CA GLY A 62 -7.30 13.20 -8.10
C GLY A 62 -8.78 12.90 -7.93
N SER A 63 -9.62 13.92 -8.00
CA SER A 63 -11.07 13.75 -8.18
C SER A 63 -11.32 13.41 -9.64
N GLY A 64 -11.69 12.22 -9.97
CA GLY A 64 -12.00 11.86 -11.36
C GLY A 64 -11.86 10.35 -11.61
N ARG A 65 -12.46 9.85 -12.68
CA ARG A 65 -12.43 8.43 -13.06
C ARG A 65 -11.27 8.07 -13.99
N THR A 66 -10.51 9.05 -14.48
CA THR A 66 -9.47 8.86 -15.50
C THR A 66 -8.13 8.50 -14.85
N ILE A 67 -7.51 7.43 -15.34
CA ILE A 67 -6.18 6.99 -14.94
C ILE A 67 -5.16 7.62 -15.90
N MET A 68 -4.15 8.31 -15.35
CA MET A 68 -3.22 9.13 -16.13
C MET A 68 -1.89 8.47 -16.45
N THR A 69 -1.36 7.61 -15.56
CA THR A 69 -0.03 7.01 -15.68
C THR A 69 -0.03 5.54 -15.30
N VAL A 70 0.94 4.79 -15.80
CA VAL A 70 1.17 3.37 -15.47
C VAL A 70 2.43 3.17 -14.64
N GLU A 71 3.28 4.19 -14.53
CA GLU A 71 4.55 4.08 -13.81
C GLU A 71 4.34 4.20 -12.30
N PRO A 72 4.97 3.32 -11.50
CA PRO A 72 5.02 3.47 -10.06
C PRO A 72 5.69 4.80 -9.67
N LYS A 73 5.13 5.48 -8.68
CA LYS A 73 5.68 6.72 -8.13
C LYS A 73 6.21 6.47 -6.73
N PHE A 74 7.46 6.84 -6.50
CA PHE A 74 8.08 6.79 -5.17
C PHE A 74 7.79 8.07 -4.40
N VAL A 75 7.39 7.95 -3.13
CA VAL A 75 6.99 9.07 -2.27
C VAL A 75 7.63 8.92 -0.88
N PRO A 76 8.56 9.77 -0.49
CA PRO A 76 9.37 10.61 -1.36
C PRO A 76 10.33 9.78 -2.25
N ALA A 77 10.86 10.38 -3.31
CA ALA A 77 11.71 9.67 -4.29
C ALA A 77 12.90 8.96 -3.65
N ASP A 78 13.60 9.62 -2.73
CA ASP A 78 14.83 9.10 -2.08
C ASP A 78 14.58 8.42 -0.73
N GLY A 79 13.32 8.38 -0.26
CA GLY A 79 13.00 8.02 1.11
C GLY A 79 13.39 9.13 2.11
N VAL A 80 12.77 9.15 3.26
CA VAL A 80 13.00 10.15 4.29
C VAL A 80 13.18 9.50 5.65
N GLU A 81 14.17 9.99 6.40
CA GLU A 81 14.37 9.60 7.79
C GLU A 81 13.37 10.33 8.68
N ILE A 82 12.70 9.56 9.52
CA ILE A 82 11.80 10.07 10.56
C ILE A 82 12.24 9.54 11.92
N LYS A 83 11.94 10.32 12.95
CA LYS A 83 12.12 9.89 14.34
C LYS A 83 10.78 9.84 15.04
N ILE A 84 10.40 8.68 15.50
CA ILE A 84 9.18 8.47 16.27
C ILE A 84 9.54 8.51 17.75
N LYS A 85 8.97 9.49 18.46
CA LYS A 85 9.16 9.70 19.93
C LYS A 85 10.65 9.69 20.37
N ASP A 86 11.51 10.27 19.55
CA ASP A 86 12.96 10.41 19.79
C ASP A 86 13.75 9.09 19.99
N THR A 87 13.10 7.94 19.89
CA THR A 87 13.71 6.63 20.18
C THR A 87 13.85 5.74 18.96
N VAL A 88 12.97 5.86 17.99
CA VAL A 88 12.94 4.99 16.81
C VAL A 88 13.24 5.81 15.55
N SER A 89 14.37 5.49 14.91
CA SER A 89 14.71 6.06 13.59
C SER A 89 14.32 5.08 12.49
N LEU A 90 13.58 5.58 11.51
CA LEU A 90 13.11 4.82 10.35
C LEU A 90 13.34 5.63 9.09
N LYS A 91 13.76 4.97 8.02
CA LYS A 91 13.75 5.54 6.68
C LYS A 91 12.51 5.02 5.95
N VAL A 92 11.61 5.94 5.63
CA VAL A 92 10.30 5.62 5.03
C VAL A 92 10.27 6.04 3.57
N ARG A 93 9.76 5.18 2.73
CA ARG A 93 9.42 5.45 1.35
C ARG A 93 8.17 4.66 0.98
N MET A 94 7.17 5.35 0.43
CA MET A 94 5.98 4.70 -0.11
C MET A 94 6.08 4.57 -1.62
N VAL A 95 5.43 3.57 -2.17
CA VAL A 95 5.37 3.36 -3.62
C VAL A 95 3.92 3.32 -4.04
N ASP A 96 3.50 4.32 -4.79
CA ASP A 96 2.17 4.38 -5.42
C ASP A 96 2.20 3.66 -6.76
N CYS A 97 1.20 2.85 -7.04
CA CYS A 97 1.03 2.19 -8.32
C CYS A 97 -0.39 2.39 -8.86
N VAL A 98 -0.57 2.21 -10.15
CA VAL A 98 -1.89 2.29 -10.78
C VAL A 98 -2.82 1.23 -10.19
N GLY A 99 -2.36 0.02 -10.10
CA GLY A 99 -3.15 -1.14 -9.68
C GLY A 99 -3.79 -1.89 -10.85
N TYR A 100 -4.50 -2.94 -10.53
CA TYR A 100 -5.22 -3.74 -11.50
C TYR A 100 -6.48 -3.01 -11.99
N ILE A 101 -6.71 -3.07 -13.31
CA ILE A 101 -7.88 -2.44 -13.92
C ILE A 101 -9.17 -3.13 -13.46
N VAL A 102 -10.21 -2.33 -13.32
CA VAL A 102 -11.58 -2.78 -12.99
C VAL A 102 -12.54 -2.35 -14.08
N ASP A 103 -13.60 -3.12 -14.27
CA ASP A 103 -14.66 -2.75 -15.19
C ASP A 103 -15.31 -1.42 -14.75
N GLY A 104 -15.54 -0.52 -15.70
CA GLY A 104 -16.06 0.82 -15.43
C GLY A 104 -15.02 1.88 -15.04
N ALA A 105 -13.73 1.52 -14.93
CA ALA A 105 -12.65 2.51 -14.82
C ALA A 105 -12.38 3.15 -16.20
N LEU A 106 -12.15 4.46 -16.22
CA LEU A 106 -11.87 5.22 -17.43
C LEU A 106 -10.35 5.45 -17.62
N GLY A 107 -9.92 5.59 -18.87
CA GLY A 107 -8.54 5.97 -19.21
C GLY A 107 -7.63 4.81 -19.63
N HIS A 108 -8.13 3.59 -19.65
CA HIS A 108 -7.43 2.42 -20.21
C HIS A 108 -7.75 2.21 -21.70
N GLU A 109 -8.76 2.90 -22.23
CA GLU A 109 -9.16 2.93 -23.63
C GLU A 109 -9.07 4.34 -24.19
N GLU A 110 -8.78 4.46 -25.49
CA GLU A 110 -8.76 5.68 -26.26
C GLU A 110 -9.46 5.40 -27.59
N ASP A 111 -10.49 6.18 -27.91
CA ASP A 111 -11.33 6.01 -29.12
C ASP A 111 -11.89 4.58 -29.31
N GLY A 112 -12.30 3.93 -28.22
CA GLY A 112 -12.84 2.55 -28.23
C GLY A 112 -11.82 1.46 -28.53
N LYS A 113 -10.51 1.80 -28.45
CA LYS A 113 -9.40 0.84 -28.56
C LYS A 113 -8.58 0.81 -27.30
N GLN A 114 -7.97 -0.32 -27.00
CA GLN A 114 -7.04 -0.42 -25.89
C GLN A 114 -5.88 0.57 -26.05
N ARG A 115 -5.69 1.42 -25.06
CA ARG A 115 -4.59 2.40 -25.02
C ARG A 115 -3.25 1.68 -24.97
N LEU A 116 -2.34 2.01 -25.88
CA LEU A 116 -0.96 1.53 -25.85
C LEU A 116 -0.07 2.53 -25.11
N VAL A 117 0.84 2.02 -24.31
CA VAL A 117 1.79 2.83 -23.53
C VAL A 117 3.20 2.27 -23.66
N SER A 118 4.19 3.16 -23.64
CA SER A 118 5.59 2.82 -23.52
C SER A 118 5.97 2.79 -22.03
N THR A 119 6.82 1.85 -21.65
CA THR A 119 7.26 1.70 -20.25
C THR A 119 8.78 1.52 -20.20
N PRO A 120 9.46 1.90 -19.11
CA PRO A 120 10.90 1.73 -18.96
C PRO A 120 11.38 0.27 -18.99
N TRP A 121 10.47 -0.68 -18.74
CA TRP A 121 10.78 -2.10 -18.65
C TRP A 121 10.48 -2.91 -19.91
N SER A 122 10.02 -2.24 -20.98
CA SER A 122 9.77 -2.91 -22.28
C SER A 122 10.21 -2.02 -23.44
N LYS A 123 10.84 -2.64 -24.43
CA LYS A 123 11.21 -1.97 -25.67
C LYS A 123 10.01 -1.76 -26.62
N GLU A 124 8.97 -2.55 -26.45
CA GLU A 124 7.75 -2.50 -27.25
C GLU A 124 6.62 -1.87 -26.44
N ALA A 125 5.77 -1.09 -27.12
CA ALA A 125 4.54 -0.59 -26.54
C ALA A 125 3.62 -1.76 -26.18
N MET A 126 2.95 -1.66 -25.05
CA MET A 126 1.99 -2.66 -24.58
C MET A 126 0.69 -2.01 -24.17
N THR A 127 -0.37 -2.81 -23.97
CA THR A 127 -1.65 -2.27 -23.50
C THR A 127 -1.48 -1.66 -22.10
N PHE A 128 -2.25 -0.62 -21.84
CA PHE A 128 -2.28 0.07 -20.55
C PHE A 128 -2.51 -0.92 -19.40
N GLU A 129 -3.44 -1.84 -19.56
CA GLU A 129 -3.76 -2.88 -18.57
C GLU A 129 -2.53 -3.75 -18.24
N LYS A 130 -1.84 -4.25 -19.27
CA LYS A 130 -0.64 -5.06 -19.09
C LYS A 130 0.50 -4.28 -18.43
N ALA A 131 0.67 -3.01 -18.79
CA ALA A 131 1.67 -2.14 -18.17
C ALA A 131 1.35 -1.87 -16.69
N ALA A 132 0.10 -1.60 -16.35
CA ALA A 132 -0.35 -1.41 -14.98
C ALA A 132 -0.15 -2.67 -14.13
N GLU A 133 -0.43 -3.83 -14.69
CA GLU A 133 -0.20 -5.13 -14.07
C GLU A 133 1.29 -5.37 -13.76
N ILE A 134 2.16 -5.18 -14.76
CA ILE A 134 3.61 -5.35 -14.59
C ILE A 134 4.14 -4.35 -13.57
N GLY A 135 3.71 -3.09 -13.64
CA GLY A 135 4.10 -2.05 -12.66
C GLY A 135 3.70 -2.43 -11.24
N THR A 136 2.48 -2.92 -11.03
CA THR A 136 2.01 -3.37 -9.71
C THR A 136 2.83 -4.55 -9.20
N LYS A 137 3.11 -5.55 -10.03
CA LYS A 137 3.98 -6.69 -9.67
C LYS A 137 5.38 -6.25 -9.28
N LYS A 138 5.98 -5.30 -10.02
CA LYS A 138 7.29 -4.75 -9.68
C LYS A 138 7.30 -4.04 -8.34
N VAL A 139 6.27 -3.25 -8.04
CA VAL A 139 6.13 -2.60 -6.73
C VAL A 139 6.14 -3.64 -5.62
N ILE A 140 5.31 -4.67 -5.74
CA ILE A 140 5.23 -5.73 -4.74
C ILE A 140 6.57 -6.45 -4.60
N LYS A 141 7.17 -6.90 -5.70
CA LYS A 141 8.32 -7.80 -5.68
C LYS A 141 9.64 -7.07 -5.39
N ASP A 142 9.89 -5.98 -6.12
CA ASP A 142 11.22 -5.40 -6.23
C ASP A 142 11.40 -4.12 -5.41
N HIS A 143 10.30 -3.42 -5.08
CA HIS A 143 10.35 -2.06 -4.53
C HIS A 143 9.74 -1.89 -3.14
N SER A 144 9.25 -2.95 -2.53
CA SER A 144 8.64 -2.88 -1.19
C SER A 144 9.19 -3.93 -0.24
N THR A 145 9.34 -3.56 1.03
CA THR A 145 9.61 -4.49 2.14
C THR A 145 8.32 -5.02 2.72
N ILE A 146 7.28 -4.19 2.74
CA ILE A 146 5.92 -4.52 3.20
C ILE A 146 4.88 -4.06 2.18
N GLY A 147 3.72 -4.70 2.18
CA GLY A 147 2.59 -4.36 1.31
C GLY A 147 1.40 -3.82 2.10
N ILE A 148 0.73 -2.82 1.54
CA ILE A 148 -0.60 -2.40 2.00
C ILE A 148 -1.55 -2.57 0.81
N VAL A 149 -2.53 -3.44 0.96
CA VAL A 149 -3.57 -3.66 -0.06
C VAL A 149 -4.77 -2.79 0.25
N ILE A 150 -5.14 -1.91 -0.66
CA ILE A 150 -6.35 -1.10 -0.52
C ILE A 150 -7.43 -1.69 -1.41
N ILE A 151 -8.50 -2.17 -0.78
CA ILE A 151 -9.73 -2.64 -1.41
C ILE A 151 -10.90 -1.72 -1.06
N THR A 152 -12.06 -1.90 -1.66
CA THR A 152 -13.23 -1.04 -1.38
C THR A 152 -14.55 -1.79 -1.50
N ASP A 153 -15.55 -1.30 -0.78
CA ASP A 153 -16.96 -1.71 -0.93
C ASP A 153 -17.66 -1.01 -2.10
N GLY A 154 -16.96 -0.09 -2.81
CA GLY A 154 -17.49 0.73 -3.89
C GLY A 154 -18.02 2.10 -3.45
N SER A 155 -18.25 2.33 -2.17
CA SER A 155 -18.83 3.59 -1.65
C SER A 155 -17.98 4.83 -1.90
N VAL A 156 -16.67 4.66 -2.09
CA VAL A 156 -15.71 5.77 -2.29
C VAL A 156 -15.52 6.15 -3.76
N THR A 157 -16.01 5.36 -4.73
CA THR A 157 -15.71 5.54 -6.15
C THR A 157 -16.92 5.66 -7.06
N GLY A 158 -18.06 5.13 -6.67
CA GLY A 158 -19.23 4.97 -7.53
C GLY A 158 -19.07 3.89 -8.62
N ILE A 159 -18.09 3.00 -8.47
CA ILE A 159 -17.96 1.75 -9.23
C ILE A 159 -18.51 0.63 -8.37
N GLU A 160 -19.30 -0.25 -8.93
CA GLU A 160 -19.93 -1.36 -8.25
C GLU A 160 -18.91 -2.30 -7.59
N ARG A 161 -19.20 -2.77 -6.36
CA ARG A 161 -18.33 -3.71 -5.63
C ARG A 161 -17.97 -4.96 -6.46
N SER A 162 -18.90 -5.46 -7.28
CA SER A 162 -18.71 -6.63 -8.15
C SER A 162 -17.53 -6.49 -9.10
N SER A 163 -17.25 -5.29 -9.59
CA SER A 163 -16.13 -5.01 -10.50
C SER A 163 -14.76 -5.15 -9.82
N TYR A 164 -14.71 -5.08 -8.50
CA TYR A 164 -13.46 -5.15 -7.74
C TYR A 164 -13.04 -6.58 -7.36
N ILE A 165 -13.94 -7.56 -7.40
CA ILE A 165 -13.71 -8.91 -6.85
C ILE A 165 -12.49 -9.58 -7.50
N ILE A 166 -12.45 -9.66 -8.83
CA ILE A 166 -11.38 -10.36 -9.56
C ILE A 166 -10.03 -9.65 -9.41
N PRO A 167 -9.91 -8.32 -9.61
CA PRO A 167 -8.65 -7.62 -9.41
C PRO A 167 -8.14 -7.69 -7.97
N GLU A 168 -9.02 -7.65 -6.99
CA GLU A 168 -8.71 -7.78 -5.56
C GLU A 168 -8.12 -9.15 -5.23
N GLU A 169 -8.78 -10.22 -5.65
CA GLU A 169 -8.27 -11.58 -5.47
C GLU A 169 -6.87 -11.76 -6.05
N ARG A 170 -6.64 -11.17 -7.20
CA ARG A 170 -5.37 -11.26 -7.90
C ARG A 170 -4.23 -10.64 -7.09
N VAL A 171 -4.43 -9.42 -6.58
CA VAL A 171 -3.43 -8.72 -5.75
C VAL A 171 -3.11 -9.53 -4.49
N ILE A 172 -4.13 -9.99 -3.78
CA ILE A 172 -3.95 -10.73 -2.52
C ILE A 172 -3.22 -12.05 -2.76
N LYS A 173 -3.57 -12.78 -3.81
CA LYS A 173 -2.88 -14.03 -4.20
C LYS A 173 -1.41 -13.78 -4.54
N GLU A 174 -1.09 -12.70 -5.22
CA GLU A 174 0.29 -12.34 -5.56
C GLU A 174 1.13 -12.05 -4.32
N LEU A 175 0.62 -11.24 -3.38
CA LEU A 175 1.32 -10.95 -2.12
C LEU A 175 1.56 -12.22 -1.30
N LYS A 176 0.55 -13.08 -1.16
CA LYS A 176 0.69 -14.37 -0.49
C LYS A 176 1.75 -15.26 -1.14
N SER A 177 1.78 -15.30 -2.48
CA SER A 177 2.76 -16.11 -3.21
C SER A 177 4.20 -15.65 -2.99
N LEU A 178 4.40 -14.35 -2.79
CA LEU A 178 5.72 -13.75 -2.54
C LEU A 178 6.14 -13.83 -1.07
N LYS A 179 5.25 -14.26 -0.18
CA LYS A 179 5.49 -14.33 1.29
C LYS A 179 5.98 -12.99 1.87
N LYS A 180 5.51 -11.88 1.30
CA LYS A 180 5.77 -10.55 1.86
C LYS A 180 4.73 -10.23 2.91
N PRO A 181 5.13 -9.65 4.06
CA PRO A 181 4.18 -9.20 5.06
C PRO A 181 3.31 -8.08 4.50
N PHE A 182 2.01 -8.16 4.73
CA PHE A 182 1.05 -7.18 4.24
C PHE A 182 -0.17 -7.05 5.15
N ALA A 183 -0.84 -5.90 5.04
CA ALA A 183 -2.16 -5.69 5.61
C ALA A 183 -3.17 -5.35 4.51
N VAL A 184 -4.45 -5.63 4.76
CA VAL A 184 -5.54 -5.33 3.84
C VAL A 184 -6.47 -4.30 4.48
N VAL A 185 -6.60 -3.16 3.82
CA VAL A 185 -7.48 -2.05 4.23
C VAL A 185 -8.71 -2.05 3.33
N LEU A 186 -9.88 -2.15 3.94
CA LEU A 186 -11.18 -1.98 3.27
C LEU A 186 -11.59 -0.50 3.35
N ASN A 187 -11.35 0.25 2.27
CA ASN A 187 -11.72 1.65 2.19
C ASN A 187 -13.23 1.80 1.96
N THR A 188 -13.91 2.34 2.93
CA THR A 188 -15.36 2.54 2.93
C THR A 188 -15.75 3.85 3.61
N LYS A 189 -16.82 4.48 3.17
CA LYS A 189 -17.40 5.66 3.84
C LYS A 189 -18.15 5.31 5.14
N HIS A 190 -18.42 4.02 5.37
CA HIS A 190 -19.25 3.54 6.47
C HIS A 190 -18.59 2.41 7.26
N PRO A 191 -17.36 2.62 7.85
CA PRO A 191 -16.58 1.55 8.47
C PRO A 191 -17.30 0.81 9.60
N ASN A 192 -18.23 1.47 10.27
CA ASN A 192 -18.96 0.92 11.42
C ASN A 192 -20.34 0.35 11.07
N SER A 193 -20.76 0.36 9.79
CA SER A 193 -22.06 -0.17 9.37
C SER A 193 -22.13 -1.69 9.48
N GLU A 194 -23.32 -2.23 9.64
CA GLU A 194 -23.54 -3.69 9.66
C GLU A 194 -23.12 -4.33 8.31
N ASP A 195 -23.43 -3.68 7.19
CA ASP A 195 -23.03 -4.16 5.86
C ASP A 195 -21.51 -4.28 5.75
N THR A 196 -20.76 -3.31 6.26
CA THR A 196 -19.29 -3.36 6.29
C THR A 196 -18.78 -4.48 7.19
N LYS A 197 -19.43 -4.72 8.33
CA LYS A 197 -19.06 -5.82 9.22
C LYS A 197 -19.29 -7.19 8.57
N PHE A 198 -20.40 -7.36 7.85
CA PHE A 198 -20.66 -8.59 7.07
C PHE A 198 -19.62 -8.76 5.96
N LEU A 199 -19.40 -7.72 5.17
CA LEU A 199 -18.42 -7.76 4.08
C LEU A 199 -17.01 -8.08 4.62
N ARG A 200 -16.60 -7.45 5.71
CA ARG A 200 -15.34 -7.74 6.39
C ARG A 200 -15.20 -9.22 6.70
N LYS A 201 -16.20 -9.80 7.36
CA LYS A 201 -16.19 -11.21 7.74
C LYS A 201 -16.09 -12.14 6.54
N ASP A 202 -16.86 -11.88 5.50
CA ASP A 202 -16.81 -12.67 4.26
C ASP A 202 -15.45 -12.60 3.59
N LEU A 203 -14.80 -11.43 3.60
CA LEU A 203 -13.48 -11.24 3.04
C LEU A 203 -12.38 -11.90 3.89
N GLU A 204 -12.48 -11.83 5.21
CA GLU A 204 -11.57 -12.51 6.14
C GLU A 204 -11.64 -14.04 5.96
N GLU A 205 -12.84 -14.60 5.82
CA GLU A 205 -13.02 -16.05 5.54
C GLU A 205 -12.47 -16.43 4.16
N LYS A 206 -12.71 -15.58 3.15
CA LYS A 206 -12.28 -15.83 1.77
C LYS A 206 -10.78 -15.78 1.59
N TYR A 207 -10.15 -14.78 2.19
CA TYR A 207 -8.73 -14.51 1.96
C TYR A 207 -7.82 -15.02 3.07
N ASP A 208 -8.37 -15.47 4.19
CA ASP A 208 -7.61 -15.93 5.35
C ASP A 208 -6.53 -14.89 5.75
N VAL A 209 -6.95 -13.64 5.88
CA VAL A 209 -6.16 -12.48 6.33
C VAL A 209 -7.07 -11.49 7.07
N PRO A 210 -6.54 -10.76 8.06
CA PRO A 210 -7.30 -9.69 8.71
C PRO A 210 -7.66 -8.59 7.70
N ILE A 211 -8.88 -8.06 7.81
CA ILE A 211 -9.37 -6.95 7.01
C ILE A 211 -9.65 -5.75 7.92
N ILE A 212 -9.06 -4.60 7.62
CA ILE A 212 -9.18 -3.38 8.42
C ILE A 212 -10.13 -2.41 7.70
N PRO A 213 -11.39 -2.25 8.13
CA PRO A 213 -12.31 -1.29 7.53
C PRO A 213 -12.05 0.12 8.07
N MET A 214 -11.89 1.09 7.18
CA MET A 214 -11.72 2.50 7.53
C MET A 214 -12.16 3.44 6.40
N ASP A 215 -12.44 4.69 6.73
CA ASP A 215 -12.54 5.80 5.77
C ASP A 215 -11.14 6.39 5.58
N VAL A 216 -10.44 5.94 4.54
CA VAL A 216 -9.04 6.33 4.29
C VAL A 216 -8.86 7.86 4.18
N ASP A 217 -9.88 8.59 3.73
CA ASP A 217 -9.79 10.06 3.65
C ASP A 217 -9.79 10.72 5.04
N LYS A 218 -10.29 10.04 6.05
CA LYS A 218 -10.32 10.49 7.46
C LYS A 218 -9.33 9.76 8.36
N MET A 219 -8.49 8.89 7.79
CA MET A 219 -7.52 8.09 8.53
C MET A 219 -6.67 8.95 9.46
N ASP A 220 -6.56 8.54 10.70
CA ASP A 220 -5.77 9.19 11.74
C ASP A 220 -4.57 8.33 12.20
N GLU A 221 -3.92 8.73 13.31
CA GLU A 221 -2.74 8.05 13.83
C GLU A 221 -3.08 6.65 14.39
N GLU A 222 -4.26 6.47 14.98
CA GLU A 222 -4.70 5.18 15.53
C GLU A 222 -4.96 4.18 14.40
N ASP A 223 -5.57 4.62 13.30
CA ASP A 223 -5.78 3.82 12.09
C ASP A 223 -4.46 3.36 11.48
N ILE A 224 -3.46 4.25 11.42
CA ILE A 224 -2.12 3.91 10.92
C ILE A 224 -1.45 2.88 11.83
N GLU A 225 -1.60 3.04 13.14
CA GLU A 225 -1.07 2.10 14.12
C GLU A 225 -1.65 0.69 13.94
N GLU A 226 -2.98 0.58 13.76
CA GLU A 226 -3.67 -0.70 13.52
C GLU A 226 -3.15 -1.37 12.25
N VAL A 227 -2.96 -0.61 11.17
CA VAL A 227 -2.39 -1.13 9.90
C VAL A 227 -0.97 -1.64 10.11
N MET A 228 -0.11 -0.87 10.78
CA MET A 228 1.29 -1.24 11.00
C MET A 228 1.43 -2.42 11.97
N GLU A 229 0.56 -2.51 12.97
CA GLU A 229 0.49 -3.65 13.88
C GLU A 229 0.09 -4.93 13.14
N THR A 230 -0.91 -4.84 12.27
CA THR A 230 -1.35 -5.98 11.44
C THR A 230 -0.22 -6.46 10.52
N VAL A 231 0.51 -5.54 9.89
CA VAL A 231 1.71 -5.89 9.10
C VAL A 231 2.76 -6.57 9.96
N LEU A 232 3.00 -6.08 11.18
CA LEU A 232 4.00 -6.66 12.08
C LEU A 232 3.69 -8.12 12.42
N TYR A 233 2.44 -8.47 12.62
CA TYR A 233 2.02 -9.85 12.90
C TYR A 233 2.15 -10.79 11.69
N ASP A 234 2.11 -10.25 10.48
CA ASP A 234 2.29 -11.02 9.24
C ASP A 234 3.78 -11.26 8.88
N PHE A 235 4.71 -10.61 9.58
CA PHE A 235 6.13 -10.94 9.39
C PHE A 235 6.39 -12.39 9.78
N PRO A 236 7.07 -13.17 8.93
CA PRO A 236 7.48 -14.52 9.31
C PRO A 236 8.29 -14.43 10.59
N LEU A 237 7.96 -15.25 11.57
CA LEU A 237 8.76 -15.42 12.78
C LEU A 237 10.17 -15.82 12.33
N GLY A 238 11.07 -14.87 12.25
CA GLY A 238 12.45 -15.12 11.90
C GLY A 238 13.00 -16.13 12.89
N GLU A 239 13.77 -17.11 12.45
CA GLU A 239 14.61 -17.93 13.30
C GLU A 239 15.52 -17.00 14.11
N ILE A 240 15.05 -16.58 15.26
CA ILE A 240 15.88 -15.86 16.22
C ILE A 240 16.95 -16.85 16.68
N GLY A 241 18.15 -16.72 16.06
CA GLY A 241 19.39 -17.16 16.67
C GLY A 241 19.57 -18.65 16.88
N ARG A 242 19.76 -19.43 15.81
CA ARG A 242 20.67 -20.58 15.84
C ARG A 242 22.05 -20.21 15.28
N ALA A 243 22.59 -19.11 15.74
CA ALA A 243 24.01 -18.83 15.56
C ALA A 243 24.65 -18.80 16.95
N SER A 244 25.61 -19.68 17.15
CA SER A 244 26.52 -19.72 18.27
C SER A 244 26.15 -20.66 19.43
N CYS A 245 26.20 -21.98 19.15
CA CYS A 245 26.69 -22.96 20.11
C CYS A 245 27.42 -24.08 19.37
N ARG A 246 28.45 -23.74 18.62
CA ARG A 246 29.52 -24.67 18.23
C ARG A 246 30.83 -23.90 18.22
N GLU A 247 31.44 -23.84 19.41
CA GLU A 247 32.87 -23.85 19.58
C GLU A 247 33.16 -23.82 21.06
N ARG A 248 33.39 -24.98 21.61
CA ARG A 248 34.47 -25.28 22.55
C ARG A 248 34.29 -26.69 23.10
N VAL A 249 34.91 -27.63 22.49
CA VAL A 249 35.72 -28.63 23.16
C VAL A 249 36.90 -28.94 22.26
#